data_9090bc58018d7f1a65d3151689b457e0
#
_entry.id   9090bc58018d7f1a65d3151689b457e0
#
_cell.length_a   1.000
_cell.length_b   1.000
_cell.length_c   1.000
_cell.angle_alpha   90.00
_cell.angle_beta   90.00
_cell.angle_gamma   90.00
#
_symmetry.space_group_name_H-M   'P 1'
#
loop_
_entity.id
_entity.type
_entity.pdbx_description
1 polymer ?
#
loop_
_entity_poly.entity_id
_entity_poly.type
_entity_poly.pdbx_seq_one_letter_code
_entity_poly.pdbx_strand_id
1 'polypeptide(L)'
;MACSLRVAGSSARLGLPEVKLGLIPGGGGTQRLPRLVGRGRALDIMLTGREVDAEEALRIGLVDRLVPAGTAVDAARELARELCAASSPAQRAVVKTVDAAYDRPLAEGLRYEAEQVNELFERGEAMEGLRAFLDKRAPQFA
;
A
#
# COMPACT_ATOMS: atom_id res chain seq x y z
N MET A 1 -5.04 7.14 3.48
CA MET A 1 -3.97 7.14 2.45
C MET A 1 -2.56 6.86 3.01
N ALA A 2 -2.34 6.93 4.32
CA ALA A 2 -1.02 6.67 4.92
C ALA A 2 -0.69 5.17 5.11
N CYS A 3 -1.66 4.27 4.92
CA CYS A 3 -1.47 2.83 5.05
C CYS A 3 -1.00 2.22 3.73
N SER A 4 -0.20 1.15 3.82
CA SER A 4 0.32 0.43 2.64
C SER A 4 -0.79 -0.22 1.82
N LEU A 5 -1.80 -0.79 2.49
CA LEU A 5 -2.98 -1.37 1.84
C LEU A 5 -4.27 -0.77 2.46
N ARG A 6 -5.32 -0.68 1.66
CA ARG A 6 -6.58 -0.04 2.00
C ARG A 6 -7.75 -0.92 1.59
N VAL A 7 -8.65 -1.20 2.53
CA VAL A 7 -9.89 -1.98 2.32
C VAL A 7 -11.07 -1.06 2.55
N ALA A 8 -12.02 -1.04 1.62
CA ALA A 8 -13.24 -0.24 1.75
C ALA A 8 -14.50 -1.11 1.67
N GLY A 9 -15.51 -0.76 2.45
CA GLY A 9 -16.86 -1.30 2.27
C GLY A 9 -17.58 -0.63 1.11
N SER A 10 -18.49 -1.31 0.45
CA SER A 10 -19.22 -0.83 -0.73
C SER A 10 -20.04 0.45 -0.51
N SER A 11 -20.34 0.79 0.74
CA SER A 11 -21.02 2.06 1.10
C SER A 11 -20.06 3.22 1.37
N ALA A 12 -18.74 3.03 1.26
CA ALA A 12 -17.77 4.08 1.56
C ALA A 12 -17.89 5.26 0.59
N ARG A 13 -17.71 6.47 1.14
CA ARG A 13 -17.54 7.72 0.40
C ARG A 13 -16.24 8.37 0.86
N LEU A 14 -15.41 8.75 -0.09
CA LEU A 14 -14.08 9.30 0.14
C LEU A 14 -13.97 10.65 -0.55
N GLY A 15 -13.30 11.61 0.06
CA GLY A 15 -13.15 12.93 -0.54
C GLY A 15 -12.16 13.80 0.21
N LEU A 16 -11.80 14.92 -0.41
CA LEU A 16 -10.95 15.98 0.16
C LEU A 16 -11.61 17.33 -0.16
N PRO A 17 -12.66 17.71 0.61
CA PRO A 17 -13.50 18.88 0.29
C PRO A 17 -12.95 20.21 0.83
N GLU A 18 -11.71 20.25 1.31
CA GLU A 18 -11.10 21.41 2.02
C GLU A 18 -11.15 22.70 1.20
N VAL A 19 -11.13 22.61 -0.13
CA VAL A 19 -11.26 23.77 -1.04
C VAL A 19 -12.58 24.54 -0.84
N LYS A 20 -13.64 23.84 -0.42
CA LYS A 20 -14.94 24.47 -0.12
C LYS A 20 -14.90 25.34 1.15
N LEU A 21 -13.85 25.18 1.95
CA LEU A 21 -13.59 25.95 3.18
C LEU A 21 -12.46 26.98 2.99
N GLY A 22 -11.98 27.17 1.74
CA GLY A 22 -10.82 28.02 1.47
C GLY A 22 -9.49 27.48 1.96
N LEU A 23 -9.40 26.15 2.16
CA LEU A 23 -8.23 25.43 2.66
C LEU A 23 -7.73 24.41 1.62
N ILE A 24 -6.56 23.85 1.89
CA ILE A 24 -6.02 22.70 1.17
C ILE A 24 -6.02 21.46 2.08
N PRO A 25 -5.98 20.24 1.53
CA PRO A 25 -5.83 18.99 2.29
C PRO A 25 -4.49 18.90 3.04
N GLY A 26 -4.39 19.58 4.20
CA GLY A 26 -3.15 19.77 4.97
C GLY A 26 -2.63 18.52 5.69
N GLY A 27 -3.45 17.46 5.82
CA GLY A 27 -3.06 16.18 6.42
C GLY A 27 -2.27 15.24 5.48
N GLY A 28 -1.67 15.77 4.42
CA GLY A 28 -0.90 15.00 3.42
C GLY A 28 -1.74 14.56 2.21
N GLY A 29 -2.97 15.03 2.07
CA GLY A 29 -3.84 14.70 0.93
C GLY A 29 -3.24 15.13 -0.40
N THR A 30 -2.67 16.35 -0.48
CA THR A 30 -2.02 16.88 -1.68
C THR A 30 -0.80 16.09 -2.13
N GLN A 31 -0.18 15.34 -1.22
CA GLN A 31 1.02 14.54 -1.50
C GLN A 31 0.69 13.07 -1.78
N ARG A 32 -0.19 12.48 -0.98
CA ARG A 32 -0.51 11.05 -1.07
C ARG A 32 -1.51 10.73 -2.19
N LEU A 33 -2.56 11.55 -2.35
CA LEU A 33 -3.57 11.26 -3.35
C LEU A 33 -2.99 11.20 -4.77
N PRO A 34 -2.18 12.16 -5.27
CA PRO A 34 -1.64 12.07 -6.63
C PRO A 34 -0.67 10.90 -6.84
N ARG A 35 -0.01 10.42 -5.78
CA ARG A 35 0.84 9.23 -5.85
C ARG A 35 0.02 7.93 -5.96
N LEU A 36 -1.22 7.92 -5.49
CA LEU A 36 -2.12 6.77 -5.59
C LEU A 36 -2.91 6.76 -6.89
N VAL A 37 -3.51 7.88 -7.28
CA VAL A 37 -4.50 7.92 -8.37
C VAL A 37 -4.04 8.68 -9.62
N GLY A 38 -2.84 9.23 -9.57
CA GLY A 38 -2.28 10.11 -10.59
C GLY A 38 -2.76 11.57 -10.46
N ARG A 39 -1.96 12.49 -11.03
CA ARG A 39 -2.15 13.94 -10.88
C ARG A 39 -3.52 14.43 -11.32
N GLY A 40 -4.01 13.97 -12.48
CA GLY A 40 -5.28 14.47 -13.06
C GLY A 40 -6.49 14.16 -12.18
N ARG A 41 -6.62 12.90 -11.73
CA ARG A 41 -7.71 12.48 -10.84
C ARG A 41 -7.61 13.12 -9.46
N ALA A 42 -6.41 13.26 -8.95
CA ALA A 42 -6.19 13.94 -7.67
C ALA A 42 -6.64 15.41 -7.72
N LEU A 43 -6.31 16.13 -8.78
CA LEU A 43 -6.76 17.50 -8.99
C LEU A 43 -8.27 17.60 -9.15
N ASP A 44 -8.90 16.72 -9.93
CA ASP A 44 -10.35 16.67 -10.08
C ASP A 44 -11.05 16.53 -8.71
N ILE A 45 -10.63 15.55 -7.90
CA ILE A 45 -11.20 15.31 -6.57
C ILE A 45 -10.99 16.52 -5.63
N MET A 46 -9.77 17.07 -5.57
CA MET A 46 -9.44 18.13 -4.63
C MET A 46 -9.99 19.50 -5.05
N LEU A 47 -9.96 19.85 -6.34
CA LEU A 47 -10.41 21.17 -6.82
C LEU A 47 -11.93 21.28 -6.84
N THR A 48 -12.63 20.18 -7.10
CA THR A 48 -14.09 20.15 -7.05
C THR A 48 -14.63 19.89 -5.66
N GLY A 49 -13.80 19.30 -4.79
CA GLY A 49 -14.21 18.83 -3.46
C GLY A 49 -15.33 17.79 -3.54
N ARG A 50 -15.40 17.02 -4.65
CA ARG A 50 -16.37 15.95 -4.82
C ARG A 50 -16.02 14.71 -4.01
N GLU A 51 -17.04 13.92 -3.76
CA GLU A 51 -16.86 12.58 -3.21
C GLU A 51 -16.56 11.56 -4.32
N VAL A 52 -15.87 10.50 -3.92
CA VAL A 52 -15.55 9.31 -4.69
C VAL A 52 -16.27 8.15 -4.02
N ASP A 53 -17.10 7.41 -4.74
CA ASP A 53 -17.71 6.19 -4.20
C ASP A 53 -16.71 5.03 -4.14
N ALA A 54 -17.13 3.93 -3.52
CA ALA A 54 -16.24 2.80 -3.26
C ALA A 54 -15.80 2.08 -4.54
N GLU A 55 -16.65 2.01 -5.55
CA GLU A 55 -16.34 1.38 -6.84
C GLU A 55 -15.37 2.25 -7.65
N GLU A 56 -15.59 3.55 -7.68
CA GLU A 56 -14.65 4.49 -8.30
C GLU A 56 -13.31 4.43 -7.56
N ALA A 57 -13.31 4.42 -6.23
CA ALA A 57 -12.10 4.35 -5.41
C ALA A 57 -11.25 3.11 -5.72
N LEU A 58 -11.87 1.94 -5.91
CA LEU A 58 -11.20 0.73 -6.36
C LEU A 58 -10.64 0.89 -7.78
N ARG A 59 -11.46 1.35 -8.72
CA ARG A 59 -11.08 1.51 -10.12
C ARG A 59 -9.89 2.44 -10.33
N ILE A 60 -9.77 3.50 -9.51
CA ILE A 60 -8.68 4.48 -9.62
C ILE A 60 -7.47 4.19 -8.73
N GLY A 61 -7.49 3.11 -7.93
CA GLY A 61 -6.39 2.73 -7.04
C GLY A 61 -6.32 3.53 -5.73
N LEU A 62 -7.41 4.22 -5.36
CA LEU A 62 -7.50 4.89 -4.06
C LEU A 62 -7.68 3.89 -2.93
N VAL A 63 -8.35 2.76 -3.18
CA VAL A 63 -8.41 1.59 -2.31
C VAL A 63 -7.98 0.33 -3.07
N ASP A 64 -7.52 -0.68 -2.35
CA ASP A 64 -6.91 -1.88 -2.92
C ASP A 64 -7.87 -3.08 -2.93
N ARG A 65 -8.85 -3.08 -2.02
CA ARG A 65 -9.90 -4.11 -1.94
C ARG A 65 -11.25 -3.47 -1.63
N LEU A 66 -12.29 -3.98 -2.29
CA LEU A 66 -13.69 -3.62 -2.05
C LEU A 66 -14.44 -4.84 -1.51
N VAL A 67 -15.19 -4.64 -0.43
CA VAL A 67 -15.94 -5.68 0.26
C VAL A 67 -17.37 -5.21 0.57
N PRO A 68 -18.32 -6.08 0.92
CA PRO A 68 -19.66 -5.67 1.32
C PRO A 68 -19.65 -4.63 2.44
N ALA A 69 -20.69 -3.78 2.46
CA ALA A 69 -20.85 -2.75 3.49
C ALA A 69 -20.79 -3.36 4.88
N GLY A 70 -20.05 -2.73 5.80
CA GLY A 70 -19.91 -3.16 7.18
C GLY A 70 -18.84 -4.25 7.42
N THR A 71 -18.25 -4.86 6.39
CA THR A 71 -17.29 -5.97 6.56
C THR A 71 -15.81 -5.58 6.39
N ALA A 72 -15.52 -4.30 6.16
CA ALA A 72 -14.16 -3.84 5.84
C ALA A 72 -13.12 -4.16 6.95
N VAL A 73 -13.52 -4.08 8.22
CA VAL A 73 -12.62 -4.36 9.35
C VAL A 73 -12.25 -5.84 9.40
N ASP A 74 -13.22 -6.73 9.22
CA ASP A 74 -12.97 -8.18 9.26
C ASP A 74 -12.14 -8.62 8.06
N ALA A 75 -12.46 -8.11 6.86
CA ALA A 75 -11.65 -8.34 5.67
C ALA A 75 -10.21 -7.81 5.80
N ALA A 76 -10.02 -6.66 6.44
CA ALA A 76 -8.68 -6.13 6.72
C ALA A 76 -7.91 -6.99 7.72
N ARG A 77 -8.60 -7.58 8.73
CA ARG A 77 -7.98 -8.53 9.66
C ARG A 77 -7.60 -9.83 8.98
N GLU A 78 -8.42 -10.34 8.07
CA GLU A 78 -8.08 -11.53 7.27
C GLU A 78 -6.87 -11.28 6.40
N LEU A 79 -6.83 -10.15 5.68
CA LEU A 79 -5.65 -9.72 4.93
C LEU A 79 -4.40 -9.64 5.82
N ALA A 80 -4.52 -9.08 7.01
CA ALA A 80 -3.40 -9.01 7.95
C ALA A 80 -2.91 -10.41 8.38
N ARG A 81 -3.82 -11.38 8.58
CA ARG A 81 -3.43 -12.77 8.89
C ARG A 81 -2.72 -13.44 7.71
N GLU A 82 -3.18 -13.21 6.47
CA GLU A 82 -2.49 -13.69 5.26
C GLU A 82 -1.05 -13.14 5.21
N LEU A 83 -0.88 -11.85 5.47
CA LEU A 83 0.43 -11.23 5.49
C LEU A 83 1.33 -11.79 6.61
N CYS A 84 0.78 -12.08 7.79
CA CYS A 84 1.53 -12.67 8.89
C CYS A 84 2.06 -14.09 8.62
N ALA A 85 1.57 -14.77 7.57
CA ALA A 85 2.09 -16.08 7.16
C ALA A 85 3.41 -16.00 6.37
N ALA A 86 3.81 -14.82 5.91
CA ALA A 86 5.03 -14.59 5.17
C ALA A 86 6.11 -13.94 6.05
N SER A 87 7.38 -13.96 5.58
CA SER A 87 8.50 -13.33 6.29
C SER A 87 8.26 -11.85 6.57
N SER A 88 8.15 -11.49 7.84
CA SER A 88 7.98 -10.10 8.28
C SER A 88 9.18 -9.20 7.91
N PRO A 89 10.46 -9.65 8.01
CA PRO A 89 11.59 -8.89 7.46
C PRO A 89 11.49 -8.63 5.96
N ALA A 90 11.11 -9.63 5.16
CA ALA A 90 10.95 -9.48 3.72
C ALA A 90 9.82 -8.47 3.37
N GLN A 91 8.68 -8.56 4.03
CA GLN A 91 7.58 -7.60 3.82
C GLN A 91 8.00 -6.17 4.16
N ARG A 92 8.74 -5.96 5.27
CA ARG A 92 9.28 -4.64 5.61
C ARG A 92 10.26 -4.13 4.56
N ALA A 93 11.09 -5.00 4.00
CA ALA A 93 12.00 -4.64 2.91
C ALA A 93 11.20 -4.22 1.65
N VAL A 94 10.17 -4.98 1.28
CA VAL A 94 9.27 -4.62 0.16
C VAL A 94 8.65 -3.23 0.36
N VAL A 95 8.06 -2.95 1.52
CA VAL A 95 7.45 -1.64 1.78
C VAL A 95 8.48 -0.51 1.67
N LYS A 96 9.67 -0.68 2.27
CA LYS A 96 10.76 0.32 2.22
C LYS A 96 11.24 0.59 0.79
N THR A 97 11.42 -0.47 0.00
CA THR A 97 11.92 -0.33 -1.38
C THR A 97 10.86 0.28 -2.31
N VAL A 98 9.59 -0.07 -2.13
CA VAL A 98 8.48 0.53 -2.87
C VAL A 98 8.32 2.02 -2.51
N ASP A 99 8.38 2.38 -1.23
CA ASP A 99 8.33 3.78 -0.81
C ASP A 99 9.51 4.58 -1.37
N ALA A 100 10.72 4.00 -1.38
CA ALA A 100 11.91 4.62 -1.94
C ALA A 100 11.80 4.91 -3.45
N ALA A 101 10.96 4.18 -4.20
CA ALA A 101 10.73 4.42 -5.62
C ALA A 101 10.10 5.79 -5.93
N TYR A 102 9.45 6.42 -4.95
CA TYR A 102 8.86 7.75 -5.10
C TYR A 102 9.81 8.90 -4.75
N ASP A 103 10.93 8.59 -4.08
CA ASP A 103 11.84 9.60 -3.53
C ASP A 103 13.27 9.51 -4.09
N ARG A 104 13.58 8.46 -4.88
CA ARG A 104 14.91 8.21 -5.42
C ARG A 104 14.89 8.09 -6.95
N PRO A 105 15.96 8.51 -7.65
CA PRO A 105 16.20 8.13 -9.03
C PRO A 105 16.25 6.61 -9.19
N LEU A 106 15.78 6.07 -10.32
CA LEU A 106 15.70 4.62 -10.56
C LEU A 106 17.00 3.87 -10.25
N ALA A 107 18.15 4.39 -10.71
CA ALA A 107 19.43 3.75 -10.47
C ALA A 107 19.82 3.64 -8.99
N GLU A 108 19.38 4.59 -8.16
CA GLU A 108 19.59 4.56 -6.71
C GLU A 108 18.58 3.63 -6.04
N GLY A 109 17.33 3.62 -6.52
CA GLY A 109 16.30 2.68 -6.07
C GLY A 109 16.72 1.23 -6.29
N LEU A 110 17.25 0.90 -7.48
CA LEU A 110 17.75 -0.45 -7.80
C LEU A 110 18.95 -0.88 -6.93
N ARG A 111 19.85 0.05 -6.61
CA ARG A 111 20.95 -0.25 -5.66
C ARG A 111 20.41 -0.53 -4.25
N TYR A 112 19.48 0.30 -3.79
CA TYR A 112 18.85 0.10 -2.50
C TYR A 112 18.07 -1.22 -2.41
N GLU A 113 17.37 -1.60 -3.48
CA GLU A 113 16.71 -2.91 -3.59
C GLU A 113 17.71 -4.06 -3.43
N ALA A 114 18.84 -4.01 -4.14
CA ALA A 114 19.89 -5.02 -4.01
C ALA A 114 20.48 -5.11 -2.59
N GLU A 115 20.67 -3.98 -1.92
CA GLU A 115 21.11 -3.92 -0.52
C GLU A 115 20.09 -4.63 0.39
N GLN A 116 18.79 -4.37 0.22
CA GLN A 116 17.73 -5.01 1.02
C GLN A 116 17.65 -6.51 0.76
N VAL A 117 17.88 -6.97 -0.47
CA VAL A 117 17.95 -8.41 -0.80
C VAL A 117 19.14 -9.05 -0.05
N ASN A 118 20.32 -8.44 -0.10
CA ASN A 118 21.51 -8.96 0.61
C ASN A 118 21.29 -9.06 2.13
N GLU A 119 20.68 -8.05 2.75
CA GLU A 119 20.33 -8.09 4.17
C GLU A 119 19.43 -9.29 4.53
N LEU A 120 18.48 -9.65 3.67
CA LEU A 120 17.60 -10.81 3.89
C LEU A 120 18.36 -12.14 3.81
N PHE A 121 19.36 -12.24 2.95
CA PHE A 121 20.26 -13.41 2.91
C PHE A 121 21.12 -13.50 4.16
N GLU A 122 21.71 -12.40 4.62
CA GLU A 122 22.53 -12.35 5.83
C GLU A 122 21.74 -12.74 7.08
N ARG A 123 20.46 -12.36 7.16
CA ARG A 123 19.56 -12.71 8.28
C ARG A 123 19.05 -14.16 8.25
N GLY A 124 19.24 -14.88 7.15
CA GLY A 124 18.81 -16.27 6.99
C GLY A 124 17.38 -16.46 6.49
N GLU A 125 16.55 -15.43 6.45
CA GLU A 125 15.15 -15.47 5.97
C GLU A 125 15.06 -16.01 4.54
N ALA A 126 15.88 -15.49 3.63
CA ALA A 126 15.92 -15.94 2.24
C ALA A 126 16.34 -17.39 2.11
N MET A 127 17.27 -17.85 2.95
CA MET A 127 17.77 -19.24 2.96
C MET A 127 16.69 -20.21 3.42
N GLU A 128 15.93 -19.86 4.47
CA GLU A 128 14.78 -20.68 4.91
C GLU A 128 13.70 -20.78 3.82
N GLY A 129 13.33 -19.63 3.24
CA GLY A 129 12.33 -19.62 2.15
C GLY A 129 12.74 -20.46 0.96
N LEU A 130 14.00 -20.35 0.51
CA LEU A 130 14.53 -21.14 -0.61
C LEU A 130 14.59 -22.65 -0.28
N ARG A 131 15.04 -23.03 0.91
CA ARG A 131 15.05 -24.44 1.35
C ARG A 131 13.63 -25.01 1.38
N ALA A 132 12.70 -24.30 2.01
CA ALA A 132 11.31 -24.71 2.08
C ALA A 132 10.70 -24.91 0.69
N PHE A 133 10.99 -24.01 -0.26
CA PHE A 133 10.54 -24.11 -1.65
C PHE A 133 11.10 -25.37 -2.34
N LEU A 134 12.41 -25.65 -2.20
CA LEU A 134 13.04 -26.84 -2.78
C LEU A 134 12.49 -28.14 -2.17
N ASP A 135 12.26 -28.13 -0.85
CA ASP A 135 11.73 -29.27 -0.09
C ASP A 135 10.21 -29.42 -0.22
N LYS A 136 9.53 -28.53 -0.95
CA LYS A 136 8.06 -28.49 -1.12
C LYS A 136 7.29 -28.52 0.22
N ARG A 137 7.79 -27.80 1.22
CA ARG A 137 7.18 -27.62 2.54
C ARG A 137 6.85 -26.13 2.80
N ALA A 138 6.02 -25.89 3.80
CA ALA A 138 5.83 -24.53 4.28
C ALA A 138 7.11 -23.99 4.95
N PRO A 139 7.49 -22.72 4.70
CA PRO A 139 8.61 -22.09 5.40
C PRO A 139 8.28 -21.82 6.86
N GLN A 140 9.30 -21.81 7.71
CA GLN A 140 9.20 -21.45 9.13
C GLN A 140 10.04 -20.18 9.34
N PHE A 141 9.42 -19.03 9.14
CA PHE A 141 10.06 -17.75 9.42
C PHE A 141 10.09 -17.43 10.91
N ALA A 142 11.14 -16.75 11.37
CA ALA A 142 11.35 -16.39 12.77
C ALA A 142 10.52 -15.17 13.21
#